data_2ed070a4a4fa609dcf4d1c80b9cf0609
#
_entry.id   2ed070a4a4fa609dcf4d1c80b9cf0609
#
_cell.length_a   1.000
_cell.length_b   1.000
_cell.length_c   1.000
_cell.angle_alpha   90.00
_cell.angle_beta   90.00
_cell.angle_gamma   90.00
#
_symmetry.space_group_name_H-M   'P 1'
#
loop_
_entity.id
_entity.type
_entity.pdbx_description
1 polymer ?
#
loop_
_entity_poly.entity_id
_entity_poly.type
_entity_poly.pdbx_seq_one_letter_code
_entity_poly.pdbx_strand_id
1 'polypeptide(L)'
;MDEDKTKLSGPDLEQGVELSMIPDGGMLLGHARGEPVMLVCRGNELFAIGAICTHYGAPLEQGLLVGDTVRCPWHHACFSLRTGEALRAPARDPVSRWDIEIVHDLAHQFTPAQTVIETVYVREKLERVAPHAGPITAGTPESIVIIGGGAAGNAAAETLRREGYAGRITMLSADAVLPCDRPNLSKGYLAGTATGMSNLLRPAKFYRDNQIDVRLNTRVAAIDAAARQVRLVDGSHHTYDALLLATGAEPVHLDAPGANLPHVHYLRTVADSQALVAATLLAKHVVVIGASFIGLEVAASLRARNLDVHVVAPEAIPMQKILGPQVGAFIRRLHEQHGVTFHLGATATAIDARGVTLKNGDILPADLVVIGIGVRPAIALAEQAGLDVDRGVAVDEHLETSVPGIYAAATSPAGPTGSQASRSGPNISWWPNARDKPRRATCLVAANPSTPCHSSGPSNTTSASPTSATRNTGTAPKSTATSKRATARSPIGTVAGNWRRR
;
A
#
# COMPACT_ATOMS: atom_id res chain seq x y z
N MET A 1 -18.41 -1.58 28.02
CA MET A 1 -18.39 -0.73 26.81
C MET A 1 -18.11 0.67 27.32
N ASP A 2 -16.86 0.94 27.56
CA ASP A 2 -16.41 2.27 27.95
C ASP A 2 -15.93 2.98 26.69
N GLU A 3 -16.58 4.10 26.39
CA GLU A 3 -16.09 5.09 25.45
C GLU A 3 -14.79 5.65 26.01
N ASP A 4 -13.66 5.08 25.60
CA ASP A 4 -12.36 5.71 25.75
C ASP A 4 -12.35 6.88 24.74
N LYS A 5 -12.87 8.03 25.21
CA LYS A 5 -12.73 9.31 24.51
C LYS A 5 -11.23 9.49 24.35
N THR A 6 -10.74 9.33 23.13
CA THR A 6 -9.37 9.59 22.73
C THR A 6 -8.98 10.95 23.31
N LYS A 7 -8.14 10.93 24.33
CA LYS A 7 -7.70 12.12 25.04
C LYS A 7 -6.99 12.99 24.02
N LEU A 8 -7.61 14.11 23.63
CA LEU A 8 -7.05 15.05 22.68
C LEU A 8 -5.68 15.50 23.19
N SER A 9 -4.66 15.39 22.35
CA SER A 9 -3.28 15.74 22.68
C SER A 9 -2.92 17.10 22.08
N GLY A 10 -2.04 17.81 22.76
CA GLY A 10 -1.55 19.11 22.33
C GLY A 10 -2.49 20.27 22.69
N PRO A 11 -2.17 21.49 22.28
CA PRO A 11 -2.94 22.69 22.57
C PRO A 11 -4.27 22.71 21.82
N ASP A 12 -5.24 23.45 22.38
CA ASP A 12 -6.44 23.84 21.68
C ASP A 12 -6.10 24.95 20.66
N LEU A 13 -6.10 24.59 19.40
CA LEU A 13 -5.70 25.48 18.31
C LEU A 13 -6.76 26.57 18.01
N GLU A 14 -7.99 26.43 18.54
CA GLU A 14 -9.01 27.48 18.45
C GLU A 14 -8.70 28.65 19.39
N GLN A 15 -7.91 28.40 20.46
CA GLN A 15 -7.45 29.43 21.40
C GLN A 15 -6.17 30.14 20.92
N GLY A 16 -5.57 29.63 19.84
CA GLY A 16 -4.36 30.18 19.25
C GLY A 16 -3.07 29.64 19.85
N VAL A 17 -2.04 29.58 19.03
CA VAL A 17 -0.65 29.23 19.40
C VAL A 17 0.31 30.20 18.75
N GLU A 18 1.40 30.53 19.43
CA GLU A 18 2.42 31.39 18.83
C GLU A 18 3.06 30.71 17.61
N LEU A 19 3.20 31.44 16.51
CA LEU A 19 3.85 30.95 15.29
C LEU A 19 5.28 30.45 15.55
N SER A 20 5.96 31.06 16.52
CA SER A 20 7.29 30.66 16.97
C SER A 20 7.38 29.21 17.46
N MET A 21 6.27 28.61 17.87
CA MET A 21 6.18 27.20 18.27
C MET A 21 6.20 26.23 17.08
N ILE A 22 6.06 26.72 15.85
CA ILE A 22 6.00 25.92 14.63
C ILE A 22 7.18 26.31 13.73
N PRO A 23 8.39 25.78 13.96
CA PRO A 23 9.54 26.11 13.13
C PRO A 23 9.33 25.66 11.68
N ASP A 24 10.05 26.29 10.75
CA ASP A 24 10.02 25.88 9.34
C ASP A 24 10.41 24.39 9.21
N GLY A 25 9.58 23.63 8.46
CA GLY A 25 9.67 22.17 8.38
C GLY A 25 9.16 21.45 9.64
N GLY A 26 8.60 22.17 10.61
CA GLY A 26 8.02 21.62 11.83
C GLY A 26 6.55 21.22 11.67
N MET A 27 6.13 20.33 12.57
CA MET A 27 4.76 19.86 12.72
C MET A 27 4.34 20.00 14.19
N LEU A 28 3.21 20.65 14.44
CA LEU A 28 2.64 20.81 15.78
C LEU A 28 1.31 20.07 15.85
N LEU A 29 1.21 19.05 16.71
CA LEU A 29 -0.04 18.40 17.02
C LEU A 29 -0.84 19.23 18.01
N GLY A 30 -2.11 19.44 17.72
CA GLY A 30 -3.10 20.03 18.59
C GLY A 30 -4.49 19.49 18.27
N HIS A 31 -5.52 20.22 18.67
CA HIS A 31 -6.90 19.88 18.34
C HIS A 31 -7.73 21.12 18.06
N ALA A 32 -8.80 20.98 17.26
CA ALA A 32 -9.81 21.98 17.03
C ALA A 32 -11.18 21.29 16.88
N ARG A 33 -12.22 21.84 17.49
CA ARG A 33 -13.60 21.28 17.47
C ARG A 33 -13.68 19.79 17.85
N GLY A 34 -12.82 19.36 18.79
CA GLY A 34 -12.80 17.99 19.25
C GLY A 34 -12.12 16.99 18.29
N GLU A 35 -11.47 17.44 17.22
CA GLU A 35 -10.71 16.60 16.28
C GLU A 35 -9.20 16.87 16.40
N PRO A 36 -8.34 15.84 16.28
CA PRO A 36 -6.90 16.02 16.19
C PRO A 36 -6.51 16.75 14.91
N VAL A 37 -5.77 17.85 15.04
CA VAL A 37 -5.31 18.70 13.94
C VAL A 37 -3.81 18.90 14.04
N MET A 38 -3.14 18.89 12.90
CA MET A 38 -1.71 19.14 12.78
C MET A 38 -1.48 20.43 12.02
N LEU A 39 -0.81 21.39 12.66
CA LEU A 39 -0.26 22.57 12.01
C LEU A 39 1.12 22.25 11.43
N VAL A 40 1.38 22.72 10.22
CA VAL A 40 2.65 22.50 9.51
C VAL A 40 3.13 23.83 8.94
N CYS A 41 4.37 24.21 9.23
CA CYS A 41 5.04 25.35 8.64
C CYS A 41 5.99 24.90 7.52
N ARG A 42 5.89 25.52 6.32
CA ARG A 42 6.77 25.27 5.18
C ARG A 42 7.12 26.60 4.50
N GLY A 43 8.35 27.05 4.73
CA GLY A 43 8.74 28.39 4.31
C GLY A 43 7.82 29.45 4.95
N ASN A 44 7.14 30.21 4.12
CA ASN A 44 6.20 31.24 4.60
C ASN A 44 4.74 30.77 4.57
N GLU A 45 4.48 29.46 4.37
CA GLU A 45 3.13 28.93 4.29
C GLU A 45 2.81 28.05 5.50
N LEU A 46 1.60 28.22 6.04
CA LEU A 46 1.04 27.38 7.09
C LEU A 46 -0.08 26.53 6.55
N PHE A 47 -0.14 25.31 7.03
CA PHE A 47 -1.18 24.34 6.69
C PHE A 47 -1.78 23.76 7.96
N ALA A 48 -3.10 23.57 7.99
CA ALA A 48 -3.82 22.84 9.03
C ALA A 48 -4.56 21.66 8.41
N ILE A 49 -4.16 20.45 8.79
CA ILE A 49 -4.76 19.21 8.29
C ILE A 49 -5.04 18.26 9.46
N GLY A 50 -5.96 17.29 9.25
CA GLY A 50 -6.19 16.24 10.23
C GLY A 50 -4.91 15.50 10.57
N ALA A 51 -4.66 15.29 11.86
CA ALA A 51 -3.44 14.68 12.37
C ALA A 51 -3.40 13.15 12.29
N ILE A 52 -4.52 12.52 11.96
CA ILE A 52 -4.66 11.05 11.99
C ILE A 52 -4.73 10.47 10.58
N CYS A 53 -3.85 9.54 10.30
CA CYS A 53 -3.81 8.82 9.02
C CYS A 53 -5.11 8.04 8.79
N THR A 54 -5.75 8.26 7.66
CA THR A 54 -7.03 7.63 7.31
C THR A 54 -6.93 6.14 6.96
N HIS A 55 -5.71 5.57 6.91
CA HIS A 55 -5.51 4.14 6.68
C HIS A 55 -5.79 3.32 7.96
N TYR A 56 -4.95 3.45 9.00
CA TYR A 56 -5.07 2.70 10.26
C TYR A 56 -4.88 3.58 11.51
N GLY A 57 -5.12 4.87 11.39
CA GLY A 57 -5.11 5.76 12.55
C GLY A 57 -3.72 6.16 13.07
N ALA A 58 -2.67 6.05 12.25
CA ALA A 58 -1.33 6.48 12.67
C ALA A 58 -1.25 7.99 12.87
N PRO A 59 -0.46 8.46 13.85
CA PRO A 59 -0.23 9.88 14.11
C PRO A 59 0.69 10.48 13.03
N LEU A 60 0.16 11.42 12.24
CA LEU A 60 0.89 12.00 11.10
C LEU A 60 2.03 12.94 11.52
N GLU A 61 1.95 13.54 12.70
CA GLU A 61 3.00 14.40 13.24
C GLU A 61 4.32 13.65 13.53
N GLN A 62 4.26 12.31 13.63
CA GLN A 62 5.45 11.45 13.73
C GLN A 62 5.98 11.01 12.36
N GLY A 63 5.36 11.50 11.31
CA GLY A 63 5.71 11.18 9.94
C GLY A 63 6.83 12.04 9.37
N LEU A 64 6.98 11.99 8.06
CA LEU A 64 8.03 12.72 7.34
C LEU A 64 7.42 13.75 6.40
N LEU A 65 7.83 15.01 6.52
CA LEU A 65 7.52 16.06 5.55
C LEU A 65 8.43 15.93 4.32
N VAL A 66 7.82 15.88 3.13
CA VAL A 66 8.54 15.86 1.86
C VAL A 66 7.84 16.79 0.88
N GLY A 67 8.46 17.95 0.59
CA GLY A 67 7.78 19.00 -0.15
C GLY A 67 6.49 19.41 0.54
N ASP A 68 5.41 19.58 -0.20
CA ASP A 68 4.08 19.94 0.31
C ASP A 68 3.27 18.68 0.70
N THR A 69 3.93 17.65 1.21
CA THR A 69 3.28 16.39 1.61
C THR A 69 3.79 15.90 2.95
N VAL A 70 2.90 15.22 3.69
CA VAL A 70 3.27 14.41 4.87
C VAL A 70 3.15 12.92 4.55
N ARG A 71 4.14 12.15 4.97
CA ARG A 71 4.16 10.69 4.85
C ARG A 71 3.92 10.05 6.20
N CYS A 72 2.93 9.17 6.23
CA CYS A 72 2.56 8.41 7.42
C CYS A 72 3.73 7.57 7.94
N PRO A 73 4.00 7.55 9.27
CA PRO A 73 5.13 6.81 9.83
C PRO A 73 4.96 5.29 9.76
N TRP A 74 3.71 4.77 9.65
CA TRP A 74 3.50 3.32 9.68
C TRP A 74 3.64 2.67 8.28
N HIS A 75 2.90 3.19 7.27
CA HIS A 75 2.85 2.54 5.95
C HIS A 75 3.10 3.49 4.80
N HIS A 76 3.67 4.68 5.07
CA HIS A 76 4.07 5.68 4.06
C HIS A 76 2.93 6.21 3.18
N ALA A 77 1.67 6.14 3.63
CA ALA A 77 0.59 6.88 2.99
C ALA A 77 0.98 8.34 2.89
N CYS A 78 0.75 8.97 1.73
CA CYS A 78 1.19 10.32 1.44
C CYS A 78 -0.02 11.24 1.31
N PHE A 79 -0.06 12.30 2.11
CA PHE A 79 -1.13 13.29 2.09
C PHE A 79 -0.60 14.65 1.66
N SER A 80 -1.39 15.35 0.84
CA SER A 80 -1.12 16.73 0.45
C SER A 80 -1.42 17.68 1.62
N LEU A 81 -0.49 18.54 1.98
CA LEU A 81 -0.73 19.60 2.94
C LEU A 81 -1.73 20.64 2.40
N ARG A 82 -1.76 20.88 1.08
CA ARG A 82 -2.62 21.87 0.43
C ARG A 82 -4.06 21.41 0.29
N THR A 83 -4.29 20.13 -0.01
CA THR A 83 -5.62 19.61 -0.34
C THR A 83 -6.15 18.58 0.65
N GLY A 84 -5.31 18.08 1.57
CA GLY A 84 -5.62 16.95 2.44
C GLY A 84 -5.72 15.61 1.71
N GLU A 85 -5.61 15.58 0.38
CA GLU A 85 -5.83 14.37 -0.41
C GLU A 85 -4.77 13.31 -0.16
N ALA A 86 -5.20 12.04 -0.12
CA ALA A 86 -4.31 10.89 -0.13
C ALA A 86 -3.72 10.72 -1.54
N LEU A 87 -2.47 11.13 -1.72
CA LEU A 87 -1.76 11.10 -3.00
C LEU A 87 -1.18 9.73 -3.33
N ARG A 88 -1.01 8.86 -2.33
CA ARG A 88 -0.46 7.50 -2.48
C ARG A 88 -1.05 6.56 -1.45
N ALA A 89 -1.21 5.30 -1.86
CA ALA A 89 -1.59 4.20 -0.99
C ALA A 89 -0.66 4.11 0.25
N PRO A 90 -1.15 3.45 1.32
CA PRO A 90 -2.39 2.68 1.38
C PRO A 90 -3.63 3.49 1.81
N ALA A 91 -3.49 4.76 2.23
CA ALA A 91 -4.65 5.60 2.50
C ALA A 91 -5.43 5.90 1.22
N ARG A 92 -6.76 5.92 1.33
CA ARG A 92 -7.69 6.18 0.23
C ARG A 92 -8.56 7.41 0.46
N ASP A 93 -8.79 7.74 1.72
CA ASP A 93 -9.55 8.91 2.11
C ASP A 93 -8.61 10.08 2.40
N PRO A 94 -9.00 11.31 2.07
CA PRO A 94 -8.27 12.49 2.47
C PRO A 94 -8.31 12.65 3.99
N VAL A 95 -7.35 13.39 4.53
CA VAL A 95 -7.46 13.99 5.86
C VAL A 95 -8.26 15.29 5.78
N SER A 96 -8.86 15.72 6.89
CA SER A 96 -9.55 17.00 6.97
C SER A 96 -8.59 18.17 6.69
N ARG A 97 -9.15 19.27 6.21
CA ARG A 97 -8.46 20.56 6.08
C ARG A 97 -9.17 21.60 6.93
N TRP A 98 -8.40 22.56 7.40
CA TRP A 98 -8.88 23.59 8.27
C TRP A 98 -8.43 24.97 7.80
N ASP A 99 -9.25 25.96 8.02
CA ASP A 99 -8.89 27.34 7.78
C ASP A 99 -7.97 27.85 8.87
N ILE A 100 -7.05 28.76 8.53
CA ILE A 100 -6.03 29.33 9.42
C ILE A 100 -6.16 30.85 9.40
N GLU A 101 -6.20 31.44 10.57
CA GLU A 101 -6.09 32.89 10.76
C GLU A 101 -4.80 33.21 11.51
N ILE A 102 -4.03 34.17 11.01
CA ILE A 102 -2.83 34.69 11.70
C ILE A 102 -3.14 36.10 12.20
N VAL A 103 -3.02 36.30 13.51
CA VAL A 103 -3.19 37.58 14.15
C VAL A 103 -1.83 38.14 14.57
N HIS A 104 -1.58 39.37 14.21
CA HIS A 104 -0.33 40.09 14.56
C HIS A 104 -0.62 41.03 15.71
N ASP A 105 -0.19 40.70 16.91
CA ASP A 105 -0.29 41.55 18.09
C ASP A 105 1.03 42.30 18.36
N LEU A 106 0.92 43.58 18.58
CA LEU A 106 2.06 44.36 19.07
C LEU A 106 2.25 44.08 20.56
N ALA A 107 3.37 43.53 20.95
CA ALA A 107 3.67 43.31 22.35
C ALA A 107 3.75 44.67 23.08
N HIS A 108 2.70 45.03 23.80
CA HIS A 108 2.66 46.21 24.68
C HIS A 108 3.38 45.89 25.96
N GLN A 109 4.70 45.73 25.96
CA GLN A 109 5.51 45.78 27.19
C GLN A 109 6.93 46.26 26.91
N PHE A 110 7.26 47.43 27.36
CA PHE A 110 8.52 48.02 27.83
C PHE A 110 9.88 47.49 27.31
N THR A 111 9.98 47.10 26.04
CA THR A 111 11.25 46.81 25.39
C THR A 111 11.47 47.74 24.19
N PRO A 112 12.71 48.22 23.94
CA PRO A 112 12.99 49.18 22.86
C PRO A 112 12.82 48.62 21.44
N ALA A 113 12.56 47.30 21.27
CA ALA A 113 12.24 46.71 20.00
C ALA A 113 10.75 46.29 20.04
N GLN A 114 9.94 46.83 19.13
CA GLN A 114 8.59 46.36 18.89
C GLN A 114 8.63 44.90 18.44
N THR A 115 8.39 43.97 19.34
CA THR A 115 8.28 42.55 19.00
C THR A 115 6.84 42.31 18.55
N VAL A 116 6.63 41.89 17.31
CA VAL A 116 5.35 41.43 16.81
C VAL A 116 5.20 39.96 17.23
N ILE A 117 4.16 39.67 17.97
CA ILE A 117 3.78 38.30 18.28
C ILE A 117 2.75 37.86 17.24
N GLU A 118 3.08 36.81 16.49
CA GLU A 118 2.18 36.22 15.51
C GLU A 118 1.50 35.02 16.15
N THR A 119 0.18 35.09 16.30
CA THR A 119 -0.63 33.99 16.86
C THR A 119 -1.45 33.35 15.75
N VAL A 120 -1.34 32.03 15.65
CA VAL A 120 -2.00 31.19 14.65
C VAL A 120 -3.24 30.54 15.27
N TYR A 121 -4.37 30.74 14.65
CA TYR A 121 -5.65 30.15 15.05
C TYR A 121 -6.13 29.18 13.97
N VAL A 122 -6.64 28.01 14.36
CA VAL A 122 -7.38 27.10 13.49
C VAL A 122 -8.86 27.43 13.63
N ARG A 123 -9.54 27.72 12.53
CA ARG A 123 -10.92 28.19 12.51
C ARG A 123 -11.89 27.10 12.07
N GLU A 124 -12.34 27.15 10.84
CA GLU A 124 -13.36 26.24 10.35
C GLU A 124 -12.78 25.05 9.62
N LYS A 125 -13.45 23.90 9.77
CA LYS A 125 -13.17 22.74 8.95
C LYS A 125 -13.66 23.02 7.53
N LEU A 126 -12.73 22.99 6.57
CA LEU A 126 -13.04 23.26 5.18
C LEU A 126 -13.83 22.10 4.58
N GLU A 127 -14.95 22.39 3.97
CA GLU A 127 -15.73 21.40 3.25
C GLU A 127 -14.94 20.86 2.04
N ARG A 128 -15.07 19.57 1.83
CA ARG A 128 -14.52 18.97 0.62
C ARG A 128 -15.44 19.32 -0.55
N VAL A 129 -14.90 20.07 -1.51
CA VAL A 129 -15.59 20.25 -2.80
C VAL A 129 -15.49 18.91 -3.55
N ALA A 130 -16.59 18.18 -3.58
CA ALA A 130 -16.68 17.00 -4.44
C ALA A 130 -16.56 17.45 -5.90
N PRO A 131 -15.76 16.76 -6.74
CA PRO A 131 -15.77 17.05 -8.16
C PRO A 131 -17.22 16.90 -8.68
N HIS A 132 -17.73 17.91 -9.36
CA HIS A 132 -19.04 17.79 -10.02
C HIS A 132 -18.91 16.73 -11.10
N ALA A 133 -19.88 15.80 -11.15
CA ALA A 133 -19.99 14.88 -12.28
C ALA A 133 -20.14 15.72 -13.56
N GLY A 134 -19.11 15.69 -14.39
CA GLY A 134 -19.13 16.34 -15.69
C GLY A 134 -20.12 15.62 -16.61
N PRO A 135 -20.68 16.32 -17.61
CA PRO A 135 -21.51 15.66 -18.62
C PRO A 135 -20.67 14.59 -19.34
N ILE A 136 -21.28 13.43 -19.64
CA ILE A 136 -20.69 12.42 -20.50
C ILE A 136 -20.48 13.07 -21.87
N THR A 137 -19.22 13.24 -22.26
CA THR A 137 -18.85 13.82 -23.56
C THR A 137 -18.73 12.73 -24.62
N ALA A 138 -18.84 13.09 -25.89
CA ALA A 138 -18.66 12.15 -26.99
C ALA A 138 -17.28 11.42 -26.85
N GLY A 139 -17.31 10.09 -26.91
CA GLY A 139 -16.12 9.23 -26.73
C GLY A 139 -15.89 8.75 -25.29
N THR A 140 -16.66 9.23 -24.29
CA THR A 140 -16.64 8.64 -22.95
C THR A 140 -17.40 7.30 -22.97
N PRO A 141 -16.83 6.20 -22.42
CA PRO A 141 -17.56 4.95 -22.27
C PRO A 141 -18.87 5.15 -21.50
N GLU A 142 -19.97 4.55 -21.93
CA GLU A 142 -21.23 4.56 -21.17
C GLU A 142 -21.22 3.51 -20.07
N SER A 143 -20.43 2.43 -20.27
CA SER A 143 -20.35 1.30 -19.35
C SER A 143 -18.90 0.82 -19.16
N ILE A 144 -18.53 0.63 -17.90
CA ILE A 144 -17.23 0.07 -17.52
C ILE A 144 -17.48 -1.21 -16.74
N VAL A 145 -16.85 -2.30 -17.19
CA VAL A 145 -16.79 -3.54 -16.43
C VAL A 145 -15.41 -3.70 -15.81
N ILE A 146 -15.38 -4.04 -14.51
CA ILE A 146 -14.16 -4.29 -13.74
C ILE A 146 -14.16 -5.78 -13.34
N ILE A 147 -13.18 -6.53 -13.79
CA ILE A 147 -13.00 -7.94 -13.40
C ILE A 147 -12.05 -8.00 -12.22
N GLY A 148 -12.59 -8.27 -11.03
CA GLY A 148 -11.86 -8.41 -9.79
C GLY A 148 -12.25 -7.39 -8.71
N GLY A 149 -12.82 -7.91 -7.61
CA GLY A 149 -13.23 -7.16 -6.41
C GLY A 149 -12.09 -6.95 -5.41
N GLY A 150 -10.84 -6.87 -5.85
CA GLY A 150 -9.69 -6.58 -5.00
C GLY A 150 -9.42 -5.08 -4.81
N ALA A 151 -8.28 -4.75 -4.20
CA ALA A 151 -7.89 -3.36 -3.93
C ALA A 151 -7.81 -2.51 -5.21
N ALA A 152 -7.31 -3.06 -6.32
CA ALA A 152 -7.18 -2.34 -7.58
C ALA A 152 -8.54 -2.05 -8.21
N GLY A 153 -9.43 -3.05 -8.29
CA GLY A 153 -10.78 -2.84 -8.84
C GLY A 153 -11.59 -1.86 -8.00
N ASN A 154 -11.49 -1.96 -6.68
CA ASN A 154 -12.13 -1.01 -5.77
C ASN A 154 -11.58 0.41 -5.96
N ALA A 155 -10.26 0.59 -5.99
CA ALA A 155 -9.63 1.89 -6.18
C ALA A 155 -10.01 2.52 -7.54
N ALA A 156 -10.10 1.71 -8.60
CA ALA A 156 -10.55 2.17 -9.91
C ALA A 156 -12.01 2.66 -9.86
N ALA A 157 -12.92 1.88 -9.30
CA ALA A 157 -14.33 2.26 -9.19
C ALA A 157 -14.53 3.54 -8.35
N GLU A 158 -13.84 3.65 -7.20
CA GLU A 158 -13.85 4.86 -6.37
C GLU A 158 -13.30 6.07 -7.12
N THR A 159 -12.16 5.91 -7.81
CA THR A 159 -11.53 6.99 -8.56
C THR A 159 -12.42 7.48 -9.70
N LEU A 160 -13.01 6.57 -10.45
CA LEU A 160 -13.96 6.95 -11.51
C LEU A 160 -15.10 7.83 -10.97
N ARG A 161 -15.70 7.46 -9.85
CA ARG A 161 -16.75 8.27 -9.23
C ARG A 161 -16.22 9.60 -8.69
N ARG A 162 -15.07 9.58 -8.05
CA ARG A 162 -14.42 10.79 -7.52
C ARG A 162 -14.09 11.80 -8.62
N GLU A 163 -13.67 11.31 -9.78
CA GLU A 163 -13.36 12.16 -10.95
C GLU A 163 -14.62 12.52 -11.78
N GLY A 164 -15.82 12.17 -11.31
CA GLY A 164 -17.07 12.59 -11.91
C GLY A 164 -17.59 11.71 -13.06
N TYR A 165 -17.06 10.50 -13.23
CA TYR A 165 -17.62 9.57 -14.22
C TYR A 165 -19.05 9.18 -13.87
N ALA A 166 -20.01 9.48 -14.75
CA ALA A 166 -21.46 9.27 -14.53
C ALA A 166 -21.99 7.96 -15.16
N GLY A 167 -21.21 7.29 -16.03
CA GLY A 167 -21.62 6.03 -16.69
C GLY A 167 -21.73 4.85 -15.73
N ARG A 168 -22.20 3.71 -16.23
CA ARG A 168 -22.32 2.48 -15.43
C ARG A 168 -20.97 1.94 -15.03
N ILE A 169 -20.84 1.51 -13.76
CA ILE A 169 -19.70 0.74 -13.26
C ILE A 169 -20.23 -0.57 -12.72
N THR A 170 -19.80 -1.69 -13.31
CA THR A 170 -20.09 -3.05 -12.82
C THR A 170 -18.78 -3.72 -12.43
N MET A 171 -18.66 -4.13 -11.16
CA MET A 171 -17.52 -4.87 -10.64
C MET A 171 -17.91 -6.34 -10.46
N LEU A 172 -17.24 -7.22 -11.17
CA LEU A 172 -17.45 -8.68 -11.12
C LEU A 172 -16.40 -9.30 -10.20
N SER A 173 -16.82 -9.82 -9.06
CA SER A 173 -15.95 -10.43 -8.06
C SER A 173 -16.25 -11.92 -7.90
N ALA A 174 -15.23 -12.77 -8.03
CA ALA A 174 -15.32 -14.18 -7.72
C ALA A 174 -15.42 -14.46 -6.21
N ASP A 175 -15.06 -13.48 -5.37
CA ASP A 175 -15.13 -13.59 -3.92
C ASP A 175 -16.61 -13.47 -3.44
N ALA A 176 -16.93 -14.12 -2.33
CA ALA A 176 -18.26 -14.07 -1.70
C ALA A 176 -18.46 -12.81 -0.84
N VAL A 177 -17.41 -12.01 -0.65
CA VAL A 177 -17.41 -10.83 0.20
C VAL A 177 -17.06 -9.58 -0.60
N LEU A 178 -17.52 -8.43 -0.11
CA LEU A 178 -17.15 -7.13 -0.67
C LEU A 178 -15.63 -6.95 -0.65
N PRO A 179 -15.10 -6.03 -1.49
CA PRO A 179 -13.67 -5.72 -1.51
C PRO A 179 -13.10 -5.53 -0.11
N CYS A 180 -12.04 -6.25 0.21
CA CYS A 180 -11.45 -6.30 1.55
C CYS A 180 -9.96 -6.02 1.54
N ASP A 181 -9.42 -5.66 2.72
CA ASP A 181 -7.99 -5.47 2.96
C ASP A 181 -7.31 -6.84 3.13
N ARG A 182 -6.83 -7.40 2.03
CA ARG A 182 -6.17 -8.71 2.01
C ARG A 182 -4.93 -8.81 2.90
N PRO A 183 -4.06 -7.79 3.02
CA PRO A 183 -2.95 -7.81 3.96
C PRO A 183 -3.32 -8.16 5.40
N ASN A 184 -4.53 -7.82 5.85
CA ASN A 184 -4.98 -8.14 7.21
C ASN A 184 -5.36 -9.63 7.39
N LEU A 185 -5.61 -10.35 6.28
CA LEU A 185 -5.99 -11.77 6.32
C LEU A 185 -4.88 -12.69 6.86
N SER A 186 -3.61 -12.29 6.72
CA SER A 186 -2.46 -12.98 7.30
C SER A 186 -2.03 -12.43 8.67
N LYS A 187 -2.64 -11.32 9.12
CA LYS A 187 -2.28 -10.57 10.34
C LYS A 187 -3.41 -10.62 11.38
N GLY A 188 -3.99 -9.45 11.69
CA GLY A 188 -4.98 -9.28 12.75
C GLY A 188 -6.21 -10.18 12.59
N TYR A 189 -6.68 -10.42 11.38
CA TYR A 189 -7.79 -11.32 11.14
C TYR A 189 -7.42 -12.78 11.49
N LEU A 190 -6.29 -13.28 10.98
CA LEU A 190 -5.81 -14.62 11.30
C LEU A 190 -5.43 -14.74 12.78
N ALA A 191 -4.82 -13.73 13.38
CA ALA A 191 -4.47 -13.70 14.80
C ALA A 191 -5.69 -13.65 15.74
N GLY A 192 -6.88 -13.25 15.21
CA GLY A 192 -8.10 -13.10 16.01
C GLY A 192 -8.23 -11.75 16.74
N THR A 193 -7.40 -10.77 16.38
CA THR A 193 -7.43 -9.42 16.96
C THR A 193 -8.26 -8.44 16.13
N ALA A 194 -8.68 -8.83 14.90
CA ALA A 194 -9.55 -8.03 14.04
C ALA A 194 -10.80 -8.83 13.66
N THR A 195 -11.95 -8.13 13.51
CA THR A 195 -13.22 -8.73 13.10
C THR A 195 -13.38 -8.72 11.58
N GLY A 196 -14.26 -9.59 11.03
CA GLY A 196 -14.53 -9.65 9.59
C GLY A 196 -15.02 -8.32 9.00
N MET A 197 -15.82 -7.55 9.75
CA MET A 197 -16.35 -6.24 9.32
C MET A 197 -15.26 -5.18 9.17
N SER A 198 -14.23 -5.20 10.01
CA SER A 198 -13.11 -4.25 9.96
C SER A 198 -12.18 -4.46 8.75
N ASN A 199 -12.33 -5.58 8.02
CA ASN A 199 -11.52 -5.88 6.85
C ASN A 199 -12.08 -5.34 5.53
N LEU A 200 -13.32 -4.83 5.51
CA LEU A 200 -13.91 -4.30 4.27
C LEU A 200 -13.20 -3.00 3.88
N LEU A 201 -12.88 -2.87 2.59
CA LEU A 201 -12.32 -1.62 2.05
C LEU A 201 -13.33 -0.48 2.12
N ARG A 202 -14.60 -0.81 1.85
CA ARG A 202 -15.77 0.10 1.96
C ARG A 202 -16.97 -0.68 2.44
N PRO A 203 -17.87 -0.06 3.23
CA PRO A 203 -19.13 -0.68 3.60
C PRO A 203 -20.07 -0.78 2.38
N ALA A 204 -21.02 -1.70 2.40
CA ALA A 204 -21.98 -1.89 1.32
C ALA A 204 -22.75 -0.60 0.93
N LYS A 205 -23.02 0.25 1.92
CA LYS A 205 -23.65 1.55 1.69
C LYS A 205 -22.85 2.42 0.72
N PHE A 206 -21.53 2.41 0.81
CA PHE A 206 -20.65 3.20 -0.07
C PHE A 206 -20.88 2.86 -1.55
N TYR A 207 -20.92 1.59 -1.91
CA TYR A 207 -21.11 1.17 -3.31
C TYR A 207 -22.50 1.57 -3.83
N ARG A 208 -23.53 1.43 -2.99
CA ARG A 208 -24.91 1.85 -3.36
C ARG A 208 -24.99 3.36 -3.58
N ASP A 209 -24.48 4.16 -2.64
CA ASP A 209 -24.53 5.63 -2.70
C ASP A 209 -23.76 6.17 -3.91
N ASN A 210 -22.69 5.47 -4.31
CA ASN A 210 -21.88 5.82 -5.48
C ASN A 210 -22.32 5.08 -6.75
N GLN A 211 -23.44 4.38 -6.74
CA GLN A 211 -23.96 3.66 -7.93
C GLN A 211 -22.92 2.72 -8.58
N ILE A 212 -22.16 2.00 -7.76
CA ILE A 212 -21.22 0.97 -8.19
C ILE A 212 -21.91 -0.39 -7.99
N ASP A 213 -22.20 -1.08 -9.10
CA ASP A 213 -22.81 -2.43 -9.09
C ASP A 213 -21.72 -3.49 -8.79
N VAL A 214 -21.65 -3.95 -7.54
CA VAL A 214 -20.70 -4.99 -7.12
C VAL A 214 -21.39 -6.35 -7.11
N ARG A 215 -20.99 -7.22 -8.02
CA ARG A 215 -21.53 -8.60 -8.15
C ARG A 215 -20.54 -9.59 -7.53
N LEU A 216 -20.92 -10.11 -6.38
CA LEU A 216 -20.17 -11.13 -5.64
C LEU A 216 -20.47 -12.54 -6.20
N ASN A 217 -19.61 -13.52 -5.88
CA ASN A 217 -19.71 -14.90 -6.40
C ASN A 217 -19.82 -14.95 -7.93
N THR A 218 -19.30 -13.94 -8.61
CA THR A 218 -19.43 -13.78 -10.05
C THR A 218 -18.05 -13.95 -10.71
N ARG A 219 -17.83 -15.17 -11.23
CA ARG A 219 -16.55 -15.52 -11.87
C ARG A 219 -16.68 -15.37 -13.38
N VAL A 220 -15.76 -14.62 -13.95
CA VAL A 220 -15.61 -14.49 -15.41
C VAL A 220 -14.88 -15.74 -15.94
N ALA A 221 -15.46 -16.34 -16.96
CA ALA A 221 -14.93 -17.53 -17.64
C ALA A 221 -14.12 -17.18 -18.90
N ALA A 222 -14.52 -16.13 -19.63
CA ALA A 222 -13.83 -15.70 -20.84
C ALA A 222 -14.12 -14.24 -21.17
N ILE A 223 -13.26 -13.64 -21.98
CA ILE A 223 -13.41 -12.31 -22.56
C ILE A 223 -13.48 -12.46 -24.06
N ASP A 224 -14.55 -11.98 -24.70
CA ASP A 224 -14.63 -11.77 -26.14
C ASP A 224 -14.32 -10.30 -26.43
N ALA A 225 -13.08 -10.04 -26.79
CA ALA A 225 -12.58 -8.68 -27.04
C ALA A 225 -13.21 -8.06 -28.29
N ALA A 226 -13.52 -8.89 -29.32
CA ALA A 226 -14.12 -8.41 -30.57
C ALA A 226 -15.60 -8.03 -30.38
N ALA A 227 -16.36 -8.85 -29.66
CA ALA A 227 -17.75 -8.56 -29.32
C ALA A 227 -17.90 -7.59 -28.12
N ARG A 228 -16.83 -7.19 -27.47
CA ARG A 228 -16.82 -6.40 -26.21
C ARG A 228 -17.75 -6.99 -25.15
N GLN A 229 -17.55 -8.26 -24.86
CA GLN A 229 -18.34 -9.01 -23.89
C GLN A 229 -17.45 -9.82 -22.95
N VAL A 230 -17.89 -9.95 -21.72
CA VAL A 230 -17.35 -10.94 -20.77
C VAL A 230 -18.40 -12.03 -20.57
N ARG A 231 -17.96 -13.28 -20.62
CA ARG A 231 -18.81 -14.45 -20.35
C ARG A 231 -18.54 -14.96 -18.94
N LEU A 232 -19.59 -15.16 -18.17
CA LEU A 232 -19.51 -15.71 -16.81
C LEU A 232 -19.53 -17.24 -16.82
N VAL A 233 -19.17 -17.85 -15.68
CA VAL A 233 -19.18 -19.30 -15.51
C VAL A 233 -20.60 -19.89 -15.62
N ASP A 234 -21.63 -19.14 -15.23
CA ASP A 234 -23.05 -19.53 -15.37
C ASP A 234 -23.59 -19.41 -16.80
N GLY A 235 -22.75 -18.97 -17.75
CA GLY A 235 -23.11 -18.79 -19.16
C GLY A 235 -23.69 -17.43 -19.50
N SER A 236 -23.99 -16.59 -18.52
CA SER A 236 -24.47 -15.23 -18.78
C SER A 236 -23.35 -14.32 -19.31
N HIS A 237 -23.74 -13.19 -19.93
CA HIS A 237 -22.83 -12.25 -20.57
C HIS A 237 -23.04 -10.83 -20.06
N HIS A 238 -21.94 -10.04 -20.02
CA HIS A 238 -21.94 -8.61 -19.78
C HIS A 238 -21.22 -7.90 -20.90
N THR A 239 -21.89 -6.93 -21.54
CA THR A 239 -21.26 -6.03 -22.51
C THR A 239 -20.54 -4.89 -21.80
N TYR A 240 -19.51 -4.33 -22.44
CA TYR A 240 -18.77 -3.19 -21.94
C TYR A 240 -18.33 -2.27 -23.09
N ASP A 241 -18.19 -0.98 -22.79
CA ASP A 241 -17.48 -0.04 -23.66
C ASP A 241 -16.01 0.03 -23.27
N ALA A 242 -15.70 -0.11 -21.97
CA ALA A 242 -14.35 -0.28 -21.47
C ALA A 242 -14.29 -1.39 -20.41
N LEU A 243 -13.17 -2.12 -20.40
CA LEU A 243 -12.93 -3.25 -19.51
C LEU A 243 -11.66 -3.03 -18.71
N LEU A 244 -11.72 -3.25 -17.37
CA LEU A 244 -10.53 -3.27 -16.52
C LEU A 244 -10.28 -4.69 -15.99
N LEU A 245 -9.13 -5.25 -16.31
CA LEU A 245 -8.61 -6.48 -15.70
C LEU A 245 -7.91 -6.13 -14.38
N ALA A 246 -8.59 -6.40 -13.25
CA ALA A 246 -8.07 -6.26 -11.90
C ALA A 246 -7.99 -7.61 -11.18
N THR A 247 -7.63 -8.66 -11.92
CA THR A 247 -7.64 -10.07 -11.51
C THR A 247 -6.64 -10.39 -10.41
N GLY A 248 -5.60 -9.58 -10.25
CA GLY A 248 -4.61 -9.70 -9.18
C GLY A 248 -3.64 -10.87 -9.38
N ALA A 249 -3.48 -11.69 -8.35
CA ALA A 249 -2.55 -12.81 -8.35
C ALA A 249 -3.12 -14.01 -7.60
N GLU A 250 -2.59 -15.18 -7.89
CA GLU A 250 -2.94 -16.46 -7.26
C GLU A 250 -1.74 -16.99 -6.47
N PRO A 251 -1.96 -17.77 -5.39
CA PRO A 251 -0.89 -18.48 -4.71
C PRO A 251 -0.15 -19.44 -5.66
N VAL A 252 1.15 -19.55 -5.50
CA VAL A 252 1.92 -20.62 -6.13
C VAL A 252 1.64 -21.90 -5.38
N HIS A 253 1.18 -22.92 -6.07
CA HIS A 253 0.98 -24.25 -5.51
C HIS A 253 2.28 -25.02 -5.43
N LEU A 254 2.49 -25.73 -4.32
CA LEU A 254 3.64 -26.59 -4.13
C LEU A 254 3.45 -27.86 -4.99
N ASP A 255 4.43 -28.15 -5.82
CA ASP A 255 4.49 -29.39 -6.59
C ASP A 255 5.16 -30.50 -5.75
N ALA A 256 4.39 -31.06 -4.85
CA ALA A 256 4.83 -32.16 -3.99
C ALA A 256 3.66 -33.07 -3.62
N PRO A 257 3.89 -34.39 -3.43
CA PRO A 257 2.88 -35.29 -2.93
C PRO A 257 2.25 -34.78 -1.63
N GLY A 258 0.92 -34.78 -1.58
CA GLY A 258 0.17 -34.36 -0.41
C GLY A 258 -0.10 -32.85 -0.29
N ALA A 259 0.33 -32.02 -1.23
CA ALA A 259 0.12 -30.57 -1.20
C ALA A 259 -1.38 -30.14 -1.29
N ASN A 260 -2.28 -31.08 -1.60
CA ASN A 260 -3.72 -30.86 -1.69
C ASN A 260 -4.51 -31.60 -0.59
N LEU A 261 -3.87 -32.09 0.46
CA LEU A 261 -4.55 -32.76 1.57
C LEU A 261 -5.41 -31.77 2.37
N PRO A 262 -6.48 -32.22 3.04
CA PRO A 262 -7.44 -31.33 3.73
C PRO A 262 -6.83 -30.44 4.81
N HIS A 263 -5.70 -30.81 5.42
CA HIS A 263 -4.99 -30.02 6.42
C HIS A 263 -3.92 -29.09 5.83
N VAL A 264 -3.84 -29.01 4.49
CA VAL A 264 -2.93 -28.12 3.76
C VAL A 264 -3.69 -26.90 3.24
N HIS A 265 -3.23 -25.72 3.57
CA HIS A 265 -3.89 -24.47 3.25
C HIS A 265 -2.98 -23.52 2.49
N TYR A 266 -3.60 -22.74 1.61
CA TYR A 266 -3.03 -21.56 0.97
C TYR A 266 -3.79 -20.33 1.47
N LEU A 267 -3.20 -19.15 1.43
CA LEU A 267 -3.84 -17.93 1.94
C LEU A 267 -3.87 -16.84 0.87
N ARG A 268 -5.07 -16.50 0.42
CA ARG A 268 -5.31 -15.40 -0.52
C ARG A 268 -6.63 -14.67 -0.29
N THR A 269 -7.70 -15.38 0.01
CA THR A 269 -9.08 -14.89 0.13
C THR A 269 -9.54 -14.88 1.59
N VAL A 270 -10.69 -14.23 1.86
CA VAL A 270 -11.33 -14.30 3.17
C VAL A 270 -11.70 -15.73 3.51
N ALA A 271 -12.21 -16.49 2.52
CA ALA A 271 -12.58 -17.89 2.72
C ALA A 271 -11.38 -18.75 3.15
N ASP A 272 -10.20 -18.53 2.53
CA ASP A 272 -8.98 -19.24 2.93
C ASP A 272 -8.59 -18.89 4.38
N SER A 273 -8.65 -17.62 4.76
CA SER A 273 -8.33 -17.21 6.12
C SER A 273 -9.33 -17.74 7.14
N GLN A 274 -10.63 -17.82 6.79
CA GLN A 274 -11.66 -18.42 7.63
C GLN A 274 -11.42 -19.93 7.81
N ALA A 275 -11.12 -20.66 6.73
CA ALA A 275 -10.77 -22.06 6.79
C ALA A 275 -9.54 -22.30 7.66
N LEU A 276 -8.53 -21.46 7.52
CA LEU A 276 -7.31 -21.52 8.32
C LEU A 276 -7.62 -21.24 9.81
N VAL A 277 -8.40 -20.21 10.12
CA VAL A 277 -8.86 -19.94 11.50
C VAL A 277 -9.60 -21.13 12.10
N ALA A 278 -10.50 -21.76 11.34
CA ALA A 278 -11.22 -22.96 11.81
C ALA A 278 -10.26 -24.13 12.08
N ALA A 279 -9.28 -24.36 11.21
CA ALA A 279 -8.27 -25.40 11.38
C ALA A 279 -7.40 -25.19 12.63
N THR A 280 -7.12 -23.93 13.02
CA THR A 280 -6.32 -23.63 14.23
C THR A 280 -7.00 -24.10 15.54
N LEU A 281 -8.30 -24.33 15.55
CA LEU A 281 -9.02 -24.77 16.76
C LEU A 281 -8.68 -26.23 17.14
N LEU A 282 -8.22 -27.02 16.20
CA LEU A 282 -7.91 -28.45 16.37
C LEU A 282 -6.41 -28.73 16.29
N ALA A 283 -5.64 -27.82 15.72
CA ALA A 283 -4.21 -27.99 15.51
C ALA A 283 -3.40 -27.64 16.77
N LYS A 284 -2.25 -28.28 16.94
CA LYS A 284 -1.21 -27.98 17.91
C LYS A 284 0.11 -27.67 17.22
N HIS A 285 0.48 -28.48 16.21
CA HIS A 285 1.71 -28.38 15.47
C HIS A 285 1.45 -27.86 14.06
N VAL A 286 2.09 -26.79 13.70
CA VAL A 286 1.93 -26.14 12.40
C VAL A 286 3.24 -26.05 11.67
N VAL A 287 3.25 -26.45 10.41
CA VAL A 287 4.38 -26.21 9.51
C VAL A 287 3.98 -25.18 8.47
N VAL A 288 4.73 -24.07 8.42
CA VAL A 288 4.62 -23.05 7.38
C VAL A 288 5.75 -23.27 6.36
N ILE A 289 5.39 -23.54 5.11
CA ILE A 289 6.33 -23.71 4.01
C ILE A 289 6.48 -22.39 3.28
N GLY A 290 7.67 -21.76 3.42
CA GLY A 290 8.02 -20.47 2.86
C GLY A 290 8.30 -19.39 3.92
N ALA A 291 9.47 -18.74 3.83
CA ALA A 291 9.93 -17.69 4.74
C ALA A 291 9.95 -16.31 4.08
N SER A 292 8.92 -15.98 3.28
CA SER A 292 8.70 -14.66 2.73
C SER A 292 7.56 -13.94 3.46
N PHE A 293 7.06 -12.81 2.94
CA PHE A 293 6.08 -11.96 3.64
C PHE A 293 4.91 -12.75 4.23
N ILE A 294 4.12 -13.43 3.39
CA ILE A 294 2.90 -14.13 3.85
C ILE A 294 3.24 -15.25 4.83
N GLY A 295 4.28 -16.05 4.54
CA GLY A 295 4.66 -17.15 5.43
C GLY A 295 5.06 -16.66 6.83
N LEU A 296 5.85 -15.58 6.92
CA LEU A 296 6.27 -15.01 8.20
C LEU A 296 5.11 -14.34 8.95
N GLU A 297 4.23 -13.63 8.25
CA GLU A 297 3.02 -13.05 8.84
C GLU A 297 2.08 -14.12 9.41
N VAL A 298 1.88 -15.21 8.66
CA VAL A 298 1.11 -16.38 9.10
C VAL A 298 1.76 -17.01 10.33
N ALA A 299 3.08 -17.23 10.30
CA ALA A 299 3.80 -17.79 11.44
C ALA A 299 3.61 -16.95 12.71
N ALA A 300 3.73 -15.63 12.62
CA ALA A 300 3.50 -14.72 13.74
C ALA A 300 2.05 -14.78 14.24
N SER A 301 1.07 -14.79 13.34
CA SER A 301 -0.35 -14.84 13.67
C SER A 301 -0.75 -16.16 14.33
N LEU A 302 -0.18 -17.28 13.89
CA LEU A 302 -0.43 -18.60 14.48
C LEU A 302 0.28 -18.75 15.84
N ARG A 303 1.46 -18.15 16.02
CA ARG A 303 2.08 -18.04 17.36
C ARG A 303 1.23 -17.21 18.32
N ALA A 304 0.59 -16.14 17.86
CA ALA A 304 -0.35 -15.36 18.69
C ALA A 304 -1.56 -16.19 19.16
N ARG A 305 -1.87 -17.30 18.46
CA ARG A 305 -2.87 -18.30 18.86
C ARG A 305 -2.29 -19.43 19.73
N ASN A 306 -1.05 -19.31 20.18
CA ASN A 306 -0.33 -20.29 21.01
C ASN A 306 -0.07 -21.65 20.34
N LEU A 307 -0.05 -21.72 19.00
CA LEU A 307 0.32 -22.92 18.28
C LEU A 307 1.84 -23.10 18.24
N ASP A 308 2.33 -24.33 18.18
CA ASP A 308 3.72 -24.63 17.91
C ASP A 308 3.97 -24.49 16.41
N VAL A 309 4.85 -23.54 16.02
CA VAL A 309 5.04 -23.14 14.62
C VAL A 309 6.46 -23.35 14.15
N HIS A 310 6.59 -24.17 13.11
CA HIS A 310 7.82 -24.43 12.39
C HIS A 310 7.75 -23.80 11.00
N VAL A 311 8.81 -23.07 10.60
CA VAL A 311 8.92 -22.45 9.26
C VAL A 311 10.00 -23.16 8.48
N VAL A 312 9.65 -23.71 7.31
CA VAL A 312 10.56 -24.41 6.40
C VAL A 312 10.83 -23.53 5.18
N ALA A 313 12.10 -23.30 4.85
CA ALA A 313 12.47 -22.53 3.66
C ALA A 313 13.83 -22.95 3.10
N PRO A 314 14.01 -22.93 1.76
CA PRO A 314 15.30 -23.26 1.13
C PRO A 314 16.37 -22.17 1.31
N GLU A 315 15.98 -20.94 1.64
CA GLU A 315 16.90 -19.84 1.91
C GLU A 315 17.59 -20.02 3.26
N ALA A 316 18.86 -19.59 3.36
CA ALA A 316 19.63 -19.58 4.61
C ALA A 316 19.17 -18.46 5.57
N ILE A 317 18.60 -17.39 5.04
CA ILE A 317 18.11 -16.22 5.79
C ILE A 317 16.75 -15.81 5.21
N PRO A 318 15.71 -15.65 6.06
CA PRO A 318 14.40 -15.19 5.59
C PRO A 318 14.50 -13.83 4.90
N MET A 319 13.73 -13.61 3.84
CA MET A 319 13.64 -12.33 3.13
C MET A 319 14.96 -11.77 2.57
N GLN A 320 16.05 -12.54 2.58
CA GLN A 320 17.39 -12.06 2.19
C GLN A 320 17.43 -11.42 0.81
N LYS A 321 16.72 -12.00 -0.17
CA LYS A 321 16.68 -11.49 -1.56
C LYS A 321 15.98 -10.14 -1.68
N ILE A 322 15.15 -9.78 -0.71
CA ILE A 322 14.28 -8.58 -0.78
C ILE A 322 14.80 -7.48 0.14
N LEU A 323 15.17 -7.83 1.38
CA LEU A 323 15.53 -6.89 2.43
C LEU A 323 17.02 -6.93 2.81
N GLY A 324 17.79 -7.83 2.20
CA GLY A 324 19.19 -8.04 2.54
C GLY A 324 19.39 -8.91 3.78
N PRO A 325 20.65 -9.39 4.01
CA PRO A 325 20.93 -10.36 5.06
C PRO A 325 20.77 -9.81 6.48
N GLN A 326 21.08 -8.53 6.73
CA GLN A 326 21.02 -7.93 8.06
C GLN A 326 19.57 -7.85 8.56
N VAL A 327 18.66 -7.33 7.72
CA VAL A 327 17.23 -7.23 8.06
C VAL A 327 16.61 -8.62 8.15
N GLY A 328 16.95 -9.53 7.24
CA GLY A 328 16.48 -10.90 7.30
C GLY A 328 16.91 -11.64 8.58
N ALA A 329 18.16 -11.46 9.01
CA ALA A 329 18.64 -12.02 10.27
C ALA A 329 17.96 -11.40 11.50
N PHE A 330 17.63 -10.10 11.45
CA PHE A 330 16.83 -9.45 12.50
C PHE A 330 15.42 -10.05 12.58
N ILE A 331 14.73 -10.18 11.44
CA ILE A 331 13.39 -10.77 11.35
C ILE A 331 13.39 -12.20 11.90
N ARG A 332 14.39 -13.01 11.52
CA ARG A 332 14.57 -14.37 12.04
C ARG A 332 14.63 -14.37 13.56
N ARG A 333 15.55 -13.59 14.16
CA ARG A 333 15.70 -13.52 15.62
C ARG A 333 14.41 -13.07 16.31
N LEU A 334 13.70 -12.09 15.73
CA LEU A 334 12.43 -11.61 16.27
C LEU A 334 11.39 -12.73 16.35
N HIS A 335 11.24 -13.53 15.30
CA HIS A 335 10.32 -14.66 15.27
C HIS A 335 10.76 -15.77 16.26
N GLU A 336 12.05 -16.08 16.32
CA GLU A 336 12.60 -17.06 17.27
C GLU A 336 12.35 -16.64 18.73
N GLN A 337 12.49 -15.35 19.05
CA GLN A 337 12.17 -14.79 20.38
C GLN A 337 10.70 -14.96 20.75
N HIS A 338 9.81 -15.04 19.76
CA HIS A 338 8.38 -15.31 19.95
C HIS A 338 8.00 -16.77 19.76
N GLY A 339 8.98 -17.66 19.72
CA GLY A 339 8.77 -19.11 19.74
C GLY A 339 8.53 -19.76 18.38
N VAL A 340 8.91 -19.11 17.27
CA VAL A 340 8.91 -19.75 15.94
C VAL A 340 10.20 -20.55 15.78
N THR A 341 10.09 -21.80 15.32
CA THR A 341 11.25 -22.66 14.98
C THR A 341 11.51 -22.61 13.48
N PHE A 342 12.74 -22.27 13.08
CA PHE A 342 13.12 -22.23 11.66
C PHE A 342 13.92 -23.45 11.22
N HIS A 343 13.55 -24.01 10.08
CA HIS A 343 14.29 -25.01 9.29
C HIS A 343 14.73 -24.38 7.97
N LEU A 344 15.80 -23.59 8.04
CA LEU A 344 16.37 -22.87 6.89
C LEU A 344 17.38 -23.74 6.12
N GLY A 345 17.51 -23.51 4.82
CA GLY A 345 18.28 -24.39 3.92
C GLY A 345 17.58 -25.74 3.68
N ALA A 346 16.32 -25.88 4.13
CA ALA A 346 15.54 -27.10 4.04
C ALA A 346 14.40 -26.96 3.02
N THR A 347 14.09 -28.05 2.34
CA THR A 347 13.01 -28.12 1.33
C THR A 347 12.02 -29.22 1.72
N ALA A 348 10.73 -28.89 1.72
CA ALA A 348 9.67 -29.87 1.87
C ALA A 348 9.55 -30.70 0.58
N THR A 349 9.49 -32.00 0.69
CA THR A 349 9.42 -32.94 -0.44
C THR A 349 8.12 -33.74 -0.51
N ALA A 350 7.42 -33.91 0.62
CA ALA A 350 6.12 -34.53 0.69
C ALA A 350 5.35 -34.09 1.94
N ILE A 351 4.04 -34.23 1.90
CA ILE A 351 3.14 -33.98 3.03
C ILE A 351 2.25 -35.20 3.19
N ASP A 352 2.09 -35.70 4.40
CA ASP A 352 1.18 -36.79 4.71
C ASP A 352 0.44 -36.53 6.05
N ALA A 353 -0.33 -37.50 6.53
CA ALA A 353 -1.05 -37.38 7.80
C ALA A 353 -0.15 -37.28 9.05
N ARG A 354 1.14 -37.56 8.95
CA ARG A 354 2.14 -37.45 10.02
C ARG A 354 2.82 -36.08 10.06
N GLY A 355 2.82 -35.38 8.91
CA GLY A 355 3.47 -34.07 8.79
C GLY A 355 4.18 -33.83 7.46
N VAL A 356 5.21 -33.01 7.51
CA VAL A 356 5.99 -32.57 6.36
C VAL A 356 7.35 -33.28 6.33
N THR A 357 7.62 -34.02 5.25
CA THR A 357 8.91 -34.66 5.01
C THR A 357 9.87 -33.69 4.34
N LEU A 358 11.06 -33.50 4.90
CA LEU A 358 12.12 -32.70 4.36
C LEU A 358 13.06 -33.50 3.46
N LYS A 359 13.82 -32.80 2.60
CA LYS A 359 14.76 -33.41 1.65
C LYS A 359 15.84 -34.26 2.32
N ASN A 360 16.21 -33.97 3.56
CA ASN A 360 17.17 -34.74 4.33
C ASN A 360 16.60 -36.00 4.99
N GLY A 361 15.28 -36.23 4.82
CA GLY A 361 14.55 -37.38 5.38
C GLY A 361 13.89 -37.12 6.73
N ASP A 362 14.11 -35.96 7.36
CA ASP A 362 13.41 -35.60 8.60
C ASP A 362 11.93 -35.39 8.35
N ILE A 363 11.11 -35.74 9.35
CA ILE A 363 9.67 -35.49 9.32
C ILE A 363 9.32 -34.50 10.43
N LEU A 364 8.75 -33.37 10.05
CA LEU A 364 8.19 -32.40 10.98
C LEU A 364 6.72 -32.72 11.23
N PRO A 365 6.31 -33.07 12.46
CA PRO A 365 4.92 -33.32 12.77
C PRO A 365 4.06 -32.08 12.47
N ALA A 366 2.91 -32.26 11.83
CA ALA A 366 2.01 -31.15 11.50
C ALA A 366 0.55 -31.61 11.47
N ASP A 367 -0.28 -30.97 12.29
CA ASP A 367 -1.73 -31.07 12.22
C ASP A 367 -2.28 -30.09 11.18
N LEU A 368 -1.51 -29.05 10.86
CA LEU A 368 -1.84 -27.97 9.95
C LEU A 368 -0.61 -27.57 9.15
N VAL A 369 -0.75 -27.50 7.84
CA VAL A 369 0.31 -27.01 6.94
C VAL A 369 -0.19 -25.77 6.21
N VAL A 370 0.61 -24.71 6.19
CA VAL A 370 0.33 -23.50 5.41
C VAL A 370 1.43 -23.26 4.39
N ILE A 371 1.05 -23.15 3.11
CA ILE A 371 2.00 -22.95 2.02
C ILE A 371 1.99 -21.49 1.60
N GLY A 372 3.14 -20.81 1.79
CA GLY A 372 3.35 -19.39 1.48
C GLY A 372 4.62 -19.16 0.64
N ILE A 373 4.76 -19.87 -0.49
CA ILE A 373 5.96 -19.86 -1.35
C ILE A 373 5.94 -18.80 -2.46
N GLY A 374 4.95 -17.92 -2.45
CA GLY A 374 4.81 -16.81 -3.39
C GLY A 374 3.47 -16.77 -4.09
N VAL A 375 3.35 -15.79 -4.98
CA VAL A 375 2.17 -15.59 -5.82
C VAL A 375 2.60 -15.39 -7.27
N ARG A 376 1.71 -15.72 -8.21
CA ARG A 376 1.85 -15.43 -9.64
C ARG A 376 0.70 -14.56 -10.13
N PRO A 377 0.91 -13.66 -11.08
CA PRO A 377 -0.17 -12.90 -11.69
C PRO A 377 -1.25 -13.80 -12.28
N ALA A 378 -2.52 -13.43 -12.09
CA ALA A 378 -3.68 -14.14 -12.65
C ALA A 378 -3.92 -13.65 -14.08
N ILE A 379 -3.21 -14.22 -15.06
CA ILE A 379 -3.19 -13.78 -16.46
C ILE A 379 -4.03 -14.64 -17.39
N ALA A 380 -4.57 -15.76 -16.95
CA ALA A 380 -5.24 -16.75 -17.80
C ALA A 380 -6.38 -16.14 -18.65
N LEU A 381 -7.17 -15.21 -18.10
CA LEU A 381 -8.22 -14.52 -18.87
C LEU A 381 -7.64 -13.62 -19.98
N ALA A 382 -6.52 -13.00 -19.73
CA ALA A 382 -5.84 -12.15 -20.71
C ALA A 382 -5.24 -12.99 -21.85
N GLU A 383 -4.56 -14.11 -21.51
CA GLU A 383 -4.02 -15.06 -22.49
C GLU A 383 -5.12 -15.64 -23.37
N GLN A 384 -6.24 -16.09 -22.77
CA GLN A 384 -7.39 -16.63 -23.51
C GLN A 384 -8.04 -15.58 -24.44
N ALA A 385 -8.01 -14.31 -24.07
CA ALA A 385 -8.51 -13.21 -24.87
C ALA A 385 -7.52 -12.73 -25.96
N GLY A 386 -6.33 -13.34 -26.05
CA GLY A 386 -5.29 -12.96 -27.01
C GLY A 386 -4.58 -11.65 -26.69
N LEU A 387 -4.61 -11.22 -25.42
CA LEU A 387 -3.85 -10.03 -24.98
C LEU A 387 -2.37 -10.39 -24.79
N ASP A 388 -1.50 -9.42 -25.07
CA ASP A 388 -0.07 -9.59 -24.83
C ASP A 388 0.25 -9.76 -23.33
N VAL A 389 1.10 -10.72 -23.02
CA VAL A 389 1.54 -11.01 -21.65
C VAL A 389 3.06 -11.13 -21.57
N ASP A 390 3.67 -10.56 -20.52
CA ASP A 390 5.08 -10.73 -20.14
C ASP A 390 5.16 -10.74 -18.61
N ARG A 391 5.17 -11.93 -17.99
CA ARG A 391 5.11 -12.10 -16.53
C ARG A 391 3.88 -11.44 -15.85
N GLY A 392 3.01 -10.80 -16.63
CA GLY A 392 1.80 -10.10 -16.29
C GLY A 392 1.11 -9.69 -17.57
N VAL A 393 -0.03 -9.02 -17.52
CA VAL A 393 -0.67 -8.43 -18.71
C VAL A 393 0.16 -7.24 -19.16
N ALA A 394 0.63 -7.25 -20.41
CA ALA A 394 1.40 -6.14 -20.97
C ALA A 394 0.49 -4.92 -21.18
N VAL A 395 0.96 -3.75 -20.74
CA VAL A 395 0.23 -2.48 -20.83
C VAL A 395 1.16 -1.34 -21.18
N ASP A 396 0.59 -0.30 -21.77
CA ASP A 396 1.26 0.96 -22.05
C ASP A 396 1.32 1.87 -20.79
N GLU A 397 1.73 3.11 -20.98
CA GLU A 397 1.82 4.12 -19.92
C GLU A 397 0.44 4.57 -19.36
N HIS A 398 -0.64 4.27 -20.09
CA HIS A 398 -2.03 4.54 -19.72
C HIS A 398 -2.72 3.31 -19.13
N LEU A 399 -2.00 2.21 -18.93
CA LEU A 399 -2.51 0.90 -18.53
C LEU A 399 -3.42 0.23 -19.56
N GLU A 400 -3.40 0.67 -20.80
CA GLU A 400 -4.13 0.03 -21.90
C GLU A 400 -3.35 -1.18 -22.40
N THR A 401 -4.05 -2.28 -22.66
CA THR A 401 -3.46 -3.52 -23.19
C THR A 401 -3.23 -3.43 -24.69
N SER A 402 -2.76 -4.52 -25.31
CA SER A 402 -2.64 -4.62 -26.77
C SER A 402 -3.99 -4.48 -27.52
N VAL A 403 -5.12 -4.53 -26.81
CA VAL A 403 -6.46 -4.36 -27.38
C VAL A 403 -7.10 -3.07 -26.86
N PRO A 404 -7.46 -2.11 -27.74
CA PRO A 404 -8.05 -0.84 -27.34
C PRO A 404 -9.35 -0.98 -26.53
N GLY A 405 -9.46 -0.19 -25.45
CA GLY A 405 -10.59 -0.21 -24.53
C GLY A 405 -10.51 -1.30 -23.46
N ILE A 406 -9.43 -2.10 -23.46
CA ILE A 406 -9.15 -3.07 -22.39
C ILE A 406 -7.91 -2.62 -21.62
N TYR A 407 -8.05 -2.46 -20.32
CA TYR A 407 -7.02 -1.98 -19.40
C TYR A 407 -6.67 -3.07 -18.39
N ALA A 408 -5.48 -3.01 -17.77
CA ALA A 408 -5.11 -3.91 -16.68
C ALA A 408 -4.46 -3.15 -15.53
N ALA A 409 -4.79 -3.57 -14.30
CA ALA A 409 -4.27 -3.00 -13.06
C ALA A 409 -4.04 -4.08 -12.00
N ALA A 410 -3.35 -3.75 -10.92
CA ALA A 410 -2.97 -4.62 -9.81
C ALA A 410 -1.66 -5.40 -10.04
N THR A 411 -1.54 -6.58 -9.42
CA THR A 411 -0.37 -7.45 -9.54
C THR A 411 -0.25 -8.07 -10.95
N SER A 412 -1.26 -7.89 -11.80
CA SER A 412 -1.33 -8.49 -13.13
C SER A 412 -0.58 -7.74 -14.25
N PRO A 413 -0.42 -6.41 -14.25
CA PRO A 413 0.21 -5.73 -15.37
C PRO A 413 1.74 -5.85 -15.34
N ALA A 414 2.33 -6.12 -16.51
CA ALA A 414 3.73 -5.88 -16.79
C ALA A 414 3.85 -4.51 -17.47
N GLY A 415 4.56 -3.58 -16.84
CA GLY A 415 4.78 -2.24 -17.41
C GLY A 415 5.70 -2.28 -18.64
N PRO A 416 5.80 -1.18 -19.40
CA PRO A 416 6.61 -1.11 -20.60
C PRO A 416 8.06 -1.51 -20.33
N THR A 417 8.62 -2.35 -21.21
CA THR A 417 9.98 -2.86 -21.16
C THR A 417 10.99 -1.79 -21.61
N GLY A 418 11.02 -0.67 -20.90
CA GLY A 418 11.96 0.41 -21.16
C GLY A 418 12.36 1.13 -19.88
N SER A 419 13.63 1.47 -19.74
CA SER A 419 14.30 1.98 -18.55
C SER A 419 13.76 3.28 -17.93
N GLN A 420 12.62 3.80 -18.34
CA GLN A 420 11.98 5.02 -17.81
C GLN A 420 10.68 4.80 -17.03
N ALA A 421 10.02 3.65 -17.15
CA ALA A 421 8.73 3.39 -16.52
C ALA A 421 8.81 3.08 -15.00
N SER A 422 9.99 2.91 -14.44
CA SER A 422 10.18 2.61 -13.01
C SER A 422 9.96 3.81 -12.06
N ARG A 423 9.63 5.00 -12.57
CA ARG A 423 9.55 6.24 -11.77
C ARG A 423 8.15 6.83 -11.57
N SER A 424 7.15 6.34 -12.23
CA SER A 424 5.76 6.77 -12.06
C SER A 424 4.87 5.57 -11.77
N GLY A 425 4.19 5.58 -10.63
CA GLY A 425 3.14 4.61 -10.36
C GLY A 425 2.08 4.67 -11.46
N PRO A 426 1.32 3.58 -11.70
CA PRO A 426 0.36 3.51 -12.78
C PRO A 426 -0.67 4.66 -12.68
N ASN A 427 -0.73 5.49 -13.72
CA ASN A 427 -1.74 6.53 -13.88
C ASN A 427 -2.89 5.95 -14.72
N ILE A 428 -4.11 5.93 -14.19
CA ILE A 428 -5.30 5.78 -15.02
C ILE A 428 -5.69 7.18 -15.50
N SER A 429 -5.14 7.63 -16.62
CA SER A 429 -5.56 8.83 -17.30
C SER A 429 -6.04 8.47 -18.70
N TRP A 430 -7.31 8.07 -18.81
CA TRP A 430 -7.91 7.75 -20.10
C TRP A 430 -9.10 8.66 -20.43
N TRP A 431 -8.96 9.95 -20.08
CA TRP A 431 -9.94 10.97 -20.46
C TRP A 431 -9.45 11.72 -21.70
N PRO A 432 -10.11 11.62 -22.87
CA PRO A 432 -9.62 12.19 -24.12
C PRO A 432 -9.63 13.72 -24.22
N ASN A 433 -10.16 14.47 -23.26
CA ASN A 433 -10.39 15.91 -23.37
C ASN A 433 -9.85 16.80 -22.25
N ALA A 434 -8.90 16.34 -21.44
CA ALA A 434 -8.20 17.23 -20.53
C ALA A 434 -7.15 18.06 -21.29
N ARG A 435 -7.59 19.10 -22.02
CA ARG A 435 -6.68 20.05 -22.69
C ARG A 435 -5.95 20.99 -21.77
N ASP A 436 -6.16 20.90 -20.44
CA ASP A 436 -5.42 21.71 -19.48
C ASP A 436 -5.01 20.87 -18.27
N LYS A 437 -3.70 20.54 -18.24
CA LYS A 437 -2.90 19.94 -17.16
C LYS A 437 -3.37 18.57 -16.66
N PRO A 438 -2.56 17.51 -16.77
CA PRO A 438 -2.92 16.18 -16.29
C PRO A 438 -3.06 16.22 -14.76
N ARG A 439 -4.28 16.23 -14.24
CA ARG A 439 -4.55 15.84 -12.85
C ARG A 439 -4.31 14.33 -12.79
N ARG A 440 -3.26 13.95 -12.12
CA ARG A 440 -2.83 12.54 -12.01
C ARG A 440 -3.85 11.76 -11.18
N ALA A 441 -4.74 11.03 -11.83
CA ALA A 441 -5.53 9.99 -11.19
C ALA A 441 -4.60 8.80 -10.94
N THR A 442 -4.19 8.58 -9.69
CA THR A 442 -3.30 7.47 -9.33
C THR A 442 -4.14 6.26 -8.98
N CYS A 443 -4.16 5.27 -9.85
CA CYS A 443 -4.66 3.94 -9.48
C CYS A 443 -3.65 3.30 -8.52
N LEU A 444 -4.03 3.20 -7.24
CA LEU A 444 -3.15 2.69 -6.19
C LEU A 444 -3.09 1.17 -6.25
N VAL A 445 -2.16 0.66 -7.02
CA VAL A 445 -1.70 -0.72 -6.86
C VAL A 445 -0.95 -0.80 -5.54
N ALA A 446 -1.24 -1.80 -4.73
CA ALA A 446 -0.45 -2.11 -3.55
C ALA A 446 1.00 -2.30 -4.01
N ALA A 447 1.82 -1.27 -3.81
CA ALA A 447 3.21 -1.30 -4.20
C ALA A 447 3.92 -2.39 -3.40
N ASN A 448 4.65 -3.23 -4.10
CA ASN A 448 5.68 -4.06 -3.51
C ASN A 448 6.59 -3.12 -2.67
N PRO A 449 6.84 -3.36 -1.38
CA PRO A 449 7.56 -2.42 -0.50
C PRO A 449 9.04 -2.19 -0.86
N SER A 450 9.51 -2.68 -1.99
CA SER A 450 10.92 -2.67 -2.39
C SER A 450 11.36 -1.52 -3.31
N THR A 451 10.54 -0.50 -3.56
CA THR A 451 10.97 0.62 -4.40
C THR A 451 11.29 1.87 -3.55
N PRO A 452 12.55 2.30 -3.46
CA PRO A 452 12.91 3.54 -2.78
C PRO A 452 12.36 4.75 -3.56
N CYS A 453 11.68 5.65 -2.85
CA CYS A 453 11.23 6.91 -3.41
C CYS A 453 12.42 7.86 -3.59
N HIS A 454 12.87 8.06 -4.83
CA HIS A 454 13.77 9.17 -5.15
C HIS A 454 12.95 10.42 -5.54
N SER A 455 13.19 11.51 -4.82
CA SER A 455 12.67 12.82 -5.12
C SER A 455 13.36 13.41 -6.36
N SER A 456 12.60 13.69 -7.42
CA SER A 456 13.07 14.56 -8.50
C SER A 456 12.60 15.99 -8.22
N GLY A 457 13.53 16.86 -7.82
CA GLY A 457 13.35 18.31 -7.88
C GLY A 457 13.37 18.82 -9.34
N PRO A 458 12.82 20.00 -9.63
CA PRO A 458 12.80 20.55 -10.97
C PRO A 458 14.21 20.95 -11.40
N SER A 459 14.71 20.35 -12.47
CA SER A 459 15.92 20.81 -13.16
C SER A 459 15.56 21.96 -14.10
N ASN A 460 16.02 23.17 -13.75
CA ASN A 460 16.10 24.29 -14.68
C ASN A 460 17.19 23.97 -15.69
N THR A 461 16.82 23.69 -16.92
CA THR A 461 17.74 23.70 -18.06
C THR A 461 17.56 24.98 -18.85
N THR A 462 18.45 25.92 -18.65
CA THR A 462 18.73 26.96 -19.63
C THR A 462 19.59 26.40 -20.75
N SER A 463 19.06 26.52 -21.95
CA SER A 463 19.73 26.16 -23.18
C SER A 463 20.87 27.13 -23.51
N ALA A 464 22.07 26.61 -23.77
CA ALA A 464 23.10 27.31 -24.52
C ALA A 464 23.73 26.33 -25.52
N SER A 465 23.72 26.74 -26.77
CA SER A 465 24.23 26.02 -27.94
C SER A 465 25.76 25.96 -27.98
N PRO A 466 26.36 25.03 -28.75
CA PRO A 466 27.79 24.75 -28.71
C PRO A 466 28.58 25.58 -29.75
N THR A 467 29.78 26.02 -29.35
CA THR A 467 30.83 26.37 -30.29
C THR A 467 32.08 25.52 -30.06
N SER A 468 32.64 25.17 -31.20
CA SER A 468 33.73 24.26 -31.49
C SER A 468 35.10 24.60 -30.88
N ALA A 469 35.88 23.54 -30.81
CA ALA A 469 37.30 23.41 -31.16
C ALA A 469 38.33 23.26 -30.01
N THR A 470 39.05 22.26 -30.11
CA THR A 470 40.45 21.90 -30.30
C THR A 470 41.08 21.06 -29.18
N ARG A 471 41.75 20.03 -29.67
CA ARG A 471 42.67 19.08 -29.00
C ARG A 471 43.78 19.83 -28.21
N ASN A 472 44.17 19.25 -27.09
CA ASN A 472 45.61 18.98 -26.89
C ASN A 472 45.88 17.90 -25.84
N THR A 473 46.89 17.13 -26.12
CA THR A 473 47.52 16.01 -25.45
C THR A 473 48.36 16.46 -24.25
N GLY A 474 48.45 15.65 -23.20
CA GLY A 474 49.49 15.85 -22.18
C GLY A 474 49.35 14.98 -20.93
N THR A 475 50.07 13.86 -20.98
CA THR A 475 50.85 13.13 -19.93
C THR A 475 50.50 13.31 -18.45
N ALA A 476 50.36 12.14 -17.81
CA ALA A 476 50.42 11.92 -16.35
C ALA A 476 51.76 12.27 -15.71
N PRO A 477 51.83 12.45 -14.39
CA PRO A 477 52.61 11.47 -13.62
C PRO A 477 51.97 10.98 -12.32
N LYS A 478 52.47 9.81 -11.90
CA LYS A 478 52.24 9.09 -10.64
C LYS A 478 52.88 9.83 -9.45
N SER A 479 52.25 9.74 -8.27
CA SER A 479 53.02 9.63 -7.00
C SER A 479 52.12 9.04 -5.88
N THR A 480 52.50 8.00 -5.40
CA THR A 480 52.72 7.22 -4.15
C THR A 480 52.37 7.91 -2.81
N ALA A 481 51.64 7.14 -2.02
CA ALA A 481 51.78 6.82 -0.58
C ALA A 481 51.45 7.90 0.45
N THR A 482 50.58 7.63 1.41
CA THR A 482 50.92 7.03 2.71
C THR A 482 49.69 6.94 3.63
N SER A 483 49.65 5.85 4.38
CA SER A 483 48.66 5.53 5.43
C SER A 483 48.74 6.50 6.61
N LYS A 484 47.58 6.82 7.22
CA LYS A 484 47.48 7.04 8.66
C LYS A 484 46.11 6.55 9.18
N ARG A 485 46.16 5.57 10.07
CA ARG A 485 45.10 5.11 10.96
C ARG A 485 44.68 6.27 11.88
N ALA A 486 43.39 6.48 12.03
CA ALA A 486 42.86 7.18 13.21
C ALA A 486 41.66 6.37 13.73
N THR A 487 41.86 5.80 14.90
CA THR A 487 40.85 5.19 15.76
C THR A 487 40.00 6.27 16.38
N ALA A 488 38.68 6.21 16.16
CA ALA A 488 37.72 6.96 16.96
C ALA A 488 36.71 5.98 17.58
N ARG A 489 36.78 5.87 18.90
CA ARG A 489 35.79 5.21 19.77
C ARG A 489 34.60 6.14 19.91
N SER A 490 33.39 5.62 19.75
CA SER A 490 32.15 6.25 20.22
C SER A 490 31.48 5.37 21.26
N PRO A 491 30.94 5.93 22.33
CA PRO A 491 30.31 5.16 23.39
C PRO A 491 28.83 4.86 23.04
N ILE A 492 28.47 3.61 23.21
CA ILE A 492 27.08 3.14 23.14
C ILE A 492 26.42 3.49 24.49
N GLY A 493 25.49 4.43 24.43
CA GLY A 493 24.59 4.74 25.54
C GLY A 493 23.43 3.74 25.57
N THR A 494 23.37 2.99 26.66
CA THR A 494 22.31 2.07 27.01
C THR A 494 21.09 2.87 27.45
N VAL A 495 19.95 2.76 26.71
CA VAL A 495 18.65 3.19 27.20
C VAL A 495 17.79 1.95 27.39
N ALA A 496 17.70 1.52 28.65
CA ALA A 496 16.74 0.53 29.10
C ALA A 496 15.41 1.26 29.40
N GLY A 497 14.41 1.05 28.57
CA GLY A 497 13.04 1.52 28.77
C GLY A 497 12.13 0.34 29.14
N ASN A 498 11.66 0.33 30.39
CA ASN A 498 10.73 -0.61 30.96
C ASN A 498 9.38 -0.61 30.23
N TRP A 499 9.00 -1.73 29.63
CA TRP A 499 7.62 -2.04 29.28
C TRP A 499 7.02 -2.95 30.36
N ARG A 500 6.22 -2.40 31.27
CA ARG A 500 5.34 -3.18 32.13
C ARG A 500 3.94 -3.22 31.51
N ARG A 501 3.39 -4.43 31.58
CA ARG A 501 2.06 -4.89 31.18
C ARG A 501 0.92 -4.01 31.72
N ARG A 502 -0.07 -3.74 30.87
CA ARG A 502 -1.51 -3.95 31.11
C ARG A 502 -2.14 -4.40 29.82
#